data_b3d42c7313c1245eddf4c4395af5c3dc
#
_entry.id   b3d42c7313c1245eddf4c4395af5c3dc
#
_cell.length_a   1.000
_cell.length_b   1.000
_cell.length_c   1.000
_cell.angle_alpha   90.00
_cell.angle_beta   90.00
_cell.angle_gamma   90.00
#
_symmetry.space_group_name_H-M   'P 1'
#
loop_
_entity.id
_entity.type
_entity.pdbx_description
1 polymer ?
#
loop_
_entity_poly.entity_id
_entity_poly.type
_entity_poly.pdbx_seq_one_letter_code
_entity_poly.pdbx_strand_id
1 'polypeptide(L)'
;MPLPVRNLPLLQNWDCHNCGSCCREYLVHVTDEEKKRIEAQGWDREPEFAGKSLFRKVKGRWALNDQEGGCIFLDERGWCRIHSRFGAEAKPLACRVYPFLLVPAGHHWKIGLRFACPSVTGDLGRPIHEHLADIRRYAELLVKQTPQAENVPPPPLQGRQRVEWDDVQRFVNALTRIMGRDDDRIERRWRKCLALAGLCRQARFDQVKGK
;
A
#
# COMPACT_ATOMS: atom_id res chain seq x y z
N MET A 1 -11.07 -2.44 18.27
CA MET A 1 -9.93 -1.50 18.13
C MET A 1 -9.18 -1.87 16.85
N PRO A 2 -8.76 -0.90 16.04
CA PRO A 2 -7.98 -1.21 14.85
C PRO A 2 -6.69 -1.94 15.20
N LEU A 3 -6.21 -2.82 14.30
CA LEU A 3 -4.99 -3.56 14.51
C LEU A 3 -3.78 -2.62 14.66
N PRO A 4 -2.86 -2.87 15.59
CA PRO A 4 -1.68 -2.05 15.77
C PRO A 4 -0.75 -2.14 14.56
N VAL A 5 -0.12 -1.04 14.21
CA VAL A 5 0.98 -0.99 13.22
C VAL A 5 2.27 -1.37 13.94
N ARG A 6 2.87 -2.49 13.56
CA ARG A 6 4.15 -2.94 14.10
C ARG A 6 5.29 -2.63 13.17
N ASN A 7 6.46 -2.51 13.76
CA ASN A 7 7.77 -2.12 13.23
C ASN A 7 7.93 -2.17 11.72
N LEU A 8 8.35 -1.04 11.19
CA LEU A 8 8.80 -0.88 9.82
C LEU A 8 10.26 -1.37 9.72
N PRO A 9 10.53 -2.58 9.21
CA PRO A 9 11.91 -3.00 9.00
C PRO A 9 12.51 -2.37 7.73
N LEU A 10 12.00 -1.21 7.35
CA LEU A 10 12.39 -0.50 6.14
C LEU A 10 13.36 0.61 6.52
N LEU A 11 14.57 0.54 5.98
CA LEU A 11 15.59 1.57 6.09
C LEU A 11 15.41 2.69 5.04
N GLN A 12 14.30 2.66 4.30
CA GLN A 12 14.02 3.54 3.18
C GLN A 12 13.60 4.92 3.66
N ASN A 13 14.01 5.95 2.93
CA ASN A 13 13.47 7.29 3.03
C ASN A 13 12.34 7.51 2.02
N TRP A 14 11.42 8.39 2.36
CA TRP A 14 10.37 8.79 1.44
C TRP A 14 9.71 10.10 1.86
N ASP A 15 9.49 10.97 0.89
CA ASP A 15 8.46 12.02 0.89
C ASP A 15 7.86 12.13 -0.51
N CYS A 16 6.66 12.69 -0.61
CA CYS A 16 6.03 12.94 -1.90
C CYS A 16 6.65 14.18 -2.56
N HIS A 17 7.37 13.99 -3.66
CA HIS A 17 7.99 15.06 -4.45
C HIS A 17 7.11 15.55 -5.61
N ASN A 18 5.83 15.25 -5.59
CA ASN A 18 4.85 15.69 -6.59
C ASN A 18 5.22 15.36 -8.05
N CYS A 19 5.93 14.25 -8.28
CA CYS A 19 6.39 13.85 -9.62
C CYS A 19 5.26 13.41 -10.58
N GLY A 20 4.04 13.20 -10.07
CA GLY A 20 2.88 12.80 -10.85
C GLY A 20 2.89 11.36 -11.37
N SER A 21 3.92 10.55 -11.14
CA SER A 21 3.99 9.16 -11.64
C SER A 21 2.80 8.32 -11.21
N CYS A 22 2.45 8.35 -9.93
CA CYS A 22 1.27 7.62 -9.42
C CYS A 22 -0.03 8.09 -10.06
N CYS A 23 -0.14 9.37 -10.44
CA CYS A 23 -1.31 9.93 -11.12
C CYS A 23 -1.40 9.51 -12.59
N ARG A 24 -0.32 9.03 -13.19
CA ARG A 24 -0.29 8.52 -14.58
C ARG A 24 -0.47 7.01 -14.65
N GLU A 25 -0.07 6.29 -13.60
CA GLU A 25 -0.01 4.84 -13.64
C GLU A 25 -1.20 4.14 -12.97
N TYR A 26 -1.80 4.77 -11.96
CA TYR A 26 -2.79 4.09 -11.13
C TYR A 26 -4.20 4.61 -11.33
N LEU A 27 -5.12 3.66 -11.56
CA LEU A 27 -6.55 3.90 -11.45
C LEU A 27 -6.92 4.08 -9.97
N VAL A 28 -7.42 5.25 -9.63
CA VAL A 28 -7.81 5.59 -8.25
C VAL A 28 -9.30 5.35 -8.06
N HIS A 29 -9.65 4.29 -7.36
CA HIS A 29 -11.01 4.08 -6.89
C HIS A 29 -11.35 5.02 -5.75
N VAL A 30 -12.59 5.48 -5.71
CA VAL A 30 -13.13 6.38 -4.69
C VAL A 30 -14.42 5.80 -4.10
N THR A 31 -14.67 6.08 -2.83
CA THR A 31 -15.97 5.79 -2.20
C THR A 31 -17.02 6.82 -2.63
N ASP A 32 -18.31 6.54 -2.36
CA ASP A 32 -19.39 7.51 -2.62
C ASP A 32 -19.20 8.80 -1.80
N GLU A 33 -18.68 8.69 -0.58
CA GLU A 33 -18.39 9.84 0.28
C GLU A 33 -17.23 10.67 -0.27
N GLU A 34 -16.16 10.03 -0.74
CA GLU A 34 -15.02 10.71 -1.36
C GLU A 34 -15.43 11.40 -2.65
N LYS A 35 -16.28 10.74 -3.46
CA LYS A 35 -16.85 11.31 -4.67
C LYS A 35 -17.62 12.59 -4.34
N LYS A 36 -18.58 12.52 -3.42
CA LYS A 36 -19.39 13.68 -2.98
C LYS A 36 -18.51 14.81 -2.46
N ARG A 37 -17.48 14.49 -1.67
CA ARG A 37 -16.54 15.50 -1.14
C ARG A 37 -15.77 16.19 -2.25
N ILE A 38 -15.32 15.48 -3.27
CA ILE A 38 -14.59 16.06 -4.41
C ILE A 38 -15.54 16.89 -5.29
N GLU A 39 -16.77 16.42 -5.54
CA GLU A 39 -17.80 17.20 -6.25
C GLU A 39 -18.11 18.51 -5.55
N ALA A 40 -18.22 18.50 -4.22
CA ALA A 40 -18.46 19.69 -3.41
C ALA A 40 -17.32 20.74 -3.46
N GLN A 41 -16.15 20.39 -4.01
CA GLN A 41 -15.03 21.31 -4.21
C GLN A 41 -15.28 22.30 -5.37
N GLY A 42 -16.31 22.09 -6.19
CA GLY A 42 -16.73 23.04 -7.23
C GLY A 42 -15.88 23.03 -8.50
N TRP A 43 -15.27 21.89 -8.82
CA TRP A 43 -14.46 21.72 -10.04
C TRP A 43 -15.22 21.93 -11.34
N ASP A 44 -16.53 21.68 -11.33
CA ASP A 44 -17.44 21.90 -12.45
C ASP A 44 -17.52 23.37 -12.93
N ARG A 45 -17.14 24.31 -12.06
CA ARG A 45 -17.08 25.74 -12.34
C ARG A 45 -15.77 26.18 -12.99
N GLU A 46 -14.78 25.34 -13.00
CA GLU A 46 -13.48 25.63 -13.60
C GLU A 46 -13.53 25.35 -15.11
N PRO A 47 -13.04 26.27 -15.97
CA PRO A 47 -13.08 26.11 -17.43
C PRO A 47 -12.40 24.82 -17.90
N GLU A 48 -11.35 24.38 -17.20
CA GLU A 48 -10.59 23.18 -17.53
C GLU A 48 -11.39 21.89 -17.37
N PHE A 49 -12.43 21.90 -16.53
CA PHE A 49 -13.31 20.76 -16.27
C PHE A 49 -14.68 20.91 -16.93
N ALA A 50 -14.91 22.02 -17.64
CA ALA A 50 -16.21 22.27 -18.31
C ALA A 50 -16.57 21.12 -19.28
N GLY A 51 -17.73 20.52 -19.08
CA GLY A 51 -18.21 19.40 -19.89
C GLY A 51 -17.50 18.07 -19.65
N LYS A 52 -16.56 17.98 -18.70
CA LYS A 52 -15.83 16.74 -18.40
C LYS A 52 -16.42 16.05 -17.17
N SER A 53 -16.51 14.73 -17.21
CA SER A 53 -16.83 13.94 -16.03
C SER A 53 -15.58 13.75 -15.18
N LEU A 54 -15.65 14.10 -13.90
CA LEU A 54 -14.55 13.90 -12.94
C LEU A 54 -14.37 12.42 -12.58
N PHE A 55 -15.41 11.61 -12.78
CA PHE A 55 -15.47 10.22 -12.35
C PHE A 55 -15.98 9.33 -13.46
N ARG A 56 -15.56 8.06 -13.42
CA ARG A 56 -16.10 6.98 -14.24
C ARG A 56 -16.36 5.73 -13.42
N LYS A 57 -17.22 4.86 -13.92
CA LYS A 57 -17.41 3.53 -13.31
C LYS A 57 -16.47 2.52 -13.95
N VAL A 58 -15.73 1.80 -13.11
CA VAL A 58 -14.85 0.70 -13.52
C VAL A 58 -15.20 -0.52 -12.68
N LYS A 59 -15.69 -1.58 -13.33
CA LYS A 59 -16.17 -2.80 -12.67
C LYS A 59 -17.16 -2.51 -11.52
N GLY A 60 -18.12 -1.60 -11.78
CA GLY A 60 -19.17 -1.24 -10.82
C GLY A 60 -18.75 -0.26 -9.72
N ARG A 61 -17.48 0.10 -9.60
CA ARG A 61 -16.94 1.03 -8.59
C ARG A 61 -16.61 2.38 -9.20
N TRP A 62 -16.81 3.45 -8.46
CA TRP A 62 -16.34 4.76 -8.86
C TRP A 62 -14.82 4.85 -8.88
N ALA A 63 -14.29 5.53 -9.86
CA ALA A 63 -12.90 5.87 -9.98
C ALA A 63 -12.74 7.31 -10.48
N LEU A 64 -11.63 7.96 -10.16
CA LEU A 64 -11.26 9.21 -10.80
C LEU A 64 -11.14 8.98 -12.30
N ASN A 65 -11.58 9.96 -13.09
CA ASN A 65 -11.42 9.91 -14.53
C ASN A 65 -9.97 10.19 -14.91
N ASP A 66 -9.55 9.74 -16.05
CA ASP A 66 -8.26 10.04 -16.65
C ASP A 66 -8.42 10.96 -17.88
N GLN A 67 -7.43 11.76 -18.13
CA GLN A 67 -7.30 12.62 -19.28
C GLN A 67 -5.84 12.67 -19.70
N GLU A 68 -5.59 12.56 -21.02
CA GLU A 68 -4.24 12.74 -21.59
C GLU A 68 -3.14 11.89 -20.93
N GLY A 69 -3.48 10.65 -20.56
CA GLY A 69 -2.54 9.70 -19.95
C GLY A 69 -2.28 9.91 -18.46
N GLY A 70 -3.17 10.58 -17.76
CA GLY A 70 -3.09 10.76 -16.32
C GLY A 70 -4.41 11.06 -15.65
N CYS A 71 -4.41 11.14 -14.33
CA CYS A 71 -5.57 11.55 -13.56
C CYS A 71 -6.07 12.92 -14.00
N ILE A 72 -7.38 13.10 -14.15
CA ILE A 72 -8.01 14.37 -14.54
C ILE A 72 -7.59 15.57 -13.65
N PHE A 73 -7.17 15.32 -12.40
CA PHE A 73 -6.68 16.34 -11.49
C PHE A 73 -5.15 16.57 -11.56
N LEU A 74 -4.46 15.96 -12.53
CA LEU A 74 -3.05 16.23 -12.76
C LEU A 74 -2.92 17.51 -13.59
N ASP A 75 -2.16 18.49 -13.13
CA ASP A 75 -1.89 19.71 -13.89
C ASP A 75 -0.70 19.53 -14.87
N GLU A 76 -0.45 20.52 -15.70
CA GLU A 76 0.62 20.52 -16.71
C GLU A 76 2.03 20.39 -16.09
N ARG A 77 2.18 20.81 -14.84
CA ARG A 77 3.46 20.69 -14.08
C ARG A 77 3.62 19.32 -13.43
N GLY A 78 2.61 18.46 -13.53
CA GLY A 78 2.60 17.15 -12.89
C GLY A 78 2.14 17.17 -11.43
N TRP A 79 1.49 18.25 -10.99
CA TRP A 79 1.00 18.37 -9.62
C TRP A 79 -0.49 18.03 -9.52
N CYS A 80 -0.88 17.51 -8.37
CA CYS A 80 -2.28 17.20 -8.10
C CYS A 80 -3.04 18.47 -7.72
N ARG A 81 -4.02 18.90 -8.53
CA ARG A 81 -4.87 20.09 -8.30
C ARG A 81 -5.64 20.00 -6.97
N ILE A 82 -6.14 18.81 -6.60
CA ILE A 82 -6.80 18.62 -5.30
C ILE A 82 -5.81 18.94 -4.17
N HIS A 83 -4.58 18.40 -4.26
CA HIS A 83 -3.56 18.65 -3.23
C HIS A 83 -3.16 20.13 -3.16
N SER A 84 -2.91 20.74 -4.30
CA SER A 84 -2.46 22.14 -4.37
C SER A 84 -3.49 23.11 -3.83
N ARG A 85 -4.79 22.85 -4.03
CA ARG A 85 -5.87 23.77 -3.65
C ARG A 85 -6.45 23.51 -2.27
N PHE A 86 -6.59 22.24 -1.89
CA PHE A 86 -7.34 21.83 -0.67
C PHE A 86 -6.49 21.00 0.30
N GLY A 87 -5.22 20.80 0.00
CA GLY A 87 -4.31 20.01 0.84
C GLY A 87 -4.41 18.50 0.65
N ALA A 88 -3.49 17.78 1.30
CA ALA A 88 -3.37 16.33 1.19
C ALA A 88 -4.63 15.58 1.67
N GLU A 89 -5.30 16.09 2.70
CA GLU A 89 -6.48 15.48 3.31
C GLU A 89 -7.70 15.46 2.38
N ALA A 90 -7.77 16.39 1.43
CA ALA A 90 -8.83 16.46 0.44
C ALA A 90 -8.72 15.37 -0.64
N LYS A 91 -7.55 14.75 -0.80
CA LYS A 91 -7.32 13.65 -1.74
C LYS A 91 -8.09 12.38 -1.34
N PRO A 92 -8.43 11.50 -2.28
CA PRO A 92 -8.87 10.15 -1.97
C PRO A 92 -7.89 9.42 -1.06
N LEU A 93 -8.39 8.55 -0.17
CA LEU A 93 -7.54 7.79 0.75
C LEU A 93 -6.49 6.96 -0.01
N ALA A 94 -6.86 6.36 -1.14
CA ALA A 94 -5.92 5.61 -1.98
C ALA A 94 -4.71 6.44 -2.43
N CYS A 95 -4.92 7.74 -2.75
CA CYS A 95 -3.83 8.65 -3.10
C CYS A 95 -2.98 9.06 -1.90
N ARG A 96 -3.59 9.13 -0.71
CA ARG A 96 -2.90 9.51 0.53
C ARG A 96 -2.05 8.37 1.09
N VAL A 97 -2.56 7.14 0.97
CA VAL A 97 -1.86 5.93 1.42
C VAL A 97 -0.66 5.60 0.53
N TYR A 98 -0.72 5.93 -0.78
CA TYR A 98 0.40 5.65 -1.68
C TYR A 98 1.66 6.41 -1.24
N PRO A 99 2.84 5.79 -1.21
CA PRO A 99 3.21 4.46 -1.69
C PRO A 99 3.16 3.35 -0.62
N PHE A 100 2.58 3.61 0.54
CA PHE A 100 2.52 2.62 1.62
C PHE A 100 1.61 1.45 1.24
N LEU A 101 2.06 0.25 1.58
CA LEU A 101 1.30 -0.98 1.52
C LEU A 101 0.94 -1.39 2.94
N LEU A 102 -0.32 -1.27 3.29
CA LEU A 102 -0.85 -1.73 4.57
C LEU A 102 -1.33 -3.18 4.40
N VAL A 103 -0.60 -4.12 4.96
CA VAL A 103 -0.89 -5.56 4.85
C VAL A 103 -1.31 -6.09 6.22
N PRO A 104 -2.55 -6.56 6.39
CA PRO A 104 -2.96 -7.20 7.63
C PRO A 104 -2.19 -8.50 7.81
N ALA A 105 -1.68 -8.73 9.01
CA ALA A 105 -0.84 -9.88 9.34
C ALA A 105 -1.28 -10.51 10.67
N GLY A 106 -2.54 -10.95 10.73
CA GLY A 106 -3.16 -11.49 11.92
C GLY A 106 -3.51 -10.40 12.94
N HIS A 107 -2.65 -10.16 13.90
CA HIS A 107 -2.91 -9.23 15.01
C HIS A 107 -2.28 -7.84 14.83
N HIS A 108 -1.77 -7.53 13.65
CA HIS A 108 -1.14 -6.24 13.37
C HIS A 108 -1.05 -5.95 11.86
N TRP A 109 -0.84 -4.68 11.53
CA TRP A 109 -0.48 -4.26 10.18
C TRP A 109 1.02 -4.35 9.97
N LYS A 110 1.43 -4.96 8.86
CA LYS A 110 2.78 -4.79 8.31
C LYS A 110 2.78 -3.72 7.23
N ILE A 111 3.85 -2.95 7.19
CA ILE A 111 4.03 -1.88 6.23
C ILE A 111 5.06 -2.31 5.19
N GLY A 112 4.68 -2.18 3.95
CA GLY A 112 5.57 -2.26 2.81
C GLY A 112 5.57 -0.94 2.03
N LEU A 113 6.39 -0.86 1.01
CA LEU A 113 6.45 0.27 0.08
C LEU A 113 6.30 -0.20 -1.35
N ARG A 114 5.67 0.63 -2.17
CA ARG A 114 5.63 0.44 -3.62
C ARG A 114 6.88 1.05 -4.25
N PHE A 115 7.80 0.22 -4.68
CA PHE A 115 9.01 0.63 -5.37
C PHE A 115 8.78 1.14 -6.81
N ALA A 116 7.57 1.11 -7.31
CA ALA A 116 7.17 1.86 -8.49
C ALA A 116 7.13 3.39 -8.24
N CYS A 117 7.18 3.84 -6.99
CA CYS A 117 7.29 5.25 -6.66
C CYS A 117 8.73 5.74 -6.86
N PRO A 118 8.98 6.74 -7.74
CA PRO A 118 10.33 7.27 -7.96
C PRO A 118 11.00 7.81 -6.69
N SER A 119 10.24 8.42 -5.77
CA SER A 119 10.80 8.90 -4.50
C SER A 119 11.23 7.76 -3.57
N VAL A 120 10.56 6.60 -3.63
CA VAL A 120 10.97 5.41 -2.88
C VAL A 120 12.23 4.81 -3.48
N THR A 121 12.28 4.63 -4.80
CA THR A 121 13.48 4.07 -5.48
C THR A 121 14.69 5.00 -5.42
N GLY A 122 14.45 6.31 -5.38
CA GLY A 122 15.50 7.32 -5.23
C GLY A 122 15.91 7.55 -3.77
N ASP A 123 15.29 6.86 -2.80
CA ASP A 123 15.56 7.03 -1.36
C ASP A 123 15.46 8.49 -0.90
N LEU A 124 14.43 9.21 -1.37
CA LEU A 124 14.30 10.65 -1.22
C LEU A 124 13.34 11.01 -0.08
N GLY A 125 13.75 11.95 0.78
CA GLY A 125 12.89 12.48 1.84
C GLY A 125 13.27 12.00 3.23
N ARG A 126 12.28 11.98 4.13
CA ARG A 126 12.46 11.59 5.53
C ARG A 126 12.47 10.07 5.71
N PRO A 127 13.14 9.56 6.76
CA PRO A 127 13.06 8.14 7.12
C PRO A 127 11.61 7.68 7.32
N ILE A 128 11.30 6.48 6.85
CA ILE A 128 9.92 5.93 6.91
C ILE A 128 9.34 5.92 8.33
N HIS A 129 10.16 5.72 9.35
CA HIS A 129 9.67 5.69 10.73
C HIS A 129 9.07 7.03 11.20
N GLU A 130 9.42 8.15 10.57
CA GLU A 130 8.84 9.46 10.86
C GLU A 130 7.41 9.60 10.32
N HIS A 131 7.01 8.76 9.36
CA HIS A 131 5.65 8.69 8.84
C HIS A 131 4.71 7.80 9.66
N LEU A 132 5.16 7.24 10.78
CA LEU A 132 4.40 6.24 11.53
C LEU A 132 3.04 6.77 12.03
N ALA A 133 2.95 8.04 12.40
CA ALA A 133 1.69 8.67 12.81
C ALA A 133 0.66 8.69 11.67
N ASP A 134 1.08 9.11 10.48
CA ASP A 134 0.23 9.13 9.29
C ASP A 134 -0.17 7.72 8.87
N ILE A 135 0.76 6.77 8.93
CA ILE A 135 0.51 5.36 8.58
C ILE A 135 -0.55 4.75 9.51
N ARG A 136 -0.49 5.01 10.81
CA ARG A 136 -1.50 4.56 11.78
C ARG A 136 -2.87 5.14 11.45
N ARG A 137 -2.92 6.44 11.18
CA ARG A 137 -4.16 7.11 10.77
C ARG A 137 -4.71 6.54 9.45
N TYR A 138 -3.86 6.22 8.48
CA TYR A 138 -4.28 5.59 7.23
C TYR A 138 -4.85 4.19 7.47
N ALA A 139 -4.28 3.41 8.37
CA ALA A 139 -4.82 2.11 8.76
C ALA A 139 -6.24 2.24 9.35
N GLU A 140 -6.45 3.20 10.27
CA GLU A 140 -7.76 3.48 10.85
C GLU A 140 -8.79 3.90 9.78
N LEU A 141 -8.40 4.79 8.87
CA LEU A 141 -9.27 5.23 7.78
C LEU A 141 -9.59 4.09 6.79
N LEU A 142 -8.62 3.22 6.51
CA LEU A 142 -8.82 2.06 5.66
C LEU A 142 -9.83 1.09 6.27
N VAL A 143 -9.73 0.81 7.56
CA VAL A 143 -10.69 -0.04 8.29
C VAL A 143 -12.08 0.59 8.30
N LYS A 144 -12.17 1.90 8.49
CA LYS A 144 -13.45 2.62 8.42
C LYS A 144 -14.12 2.51 7.05
N GLN A 145 -13.34 2.59 5.96
CA GLN A 145 -13.87 2.43 4.59
C GLN A 145 -14.12 0.97 4.21
N THR A 146 -13.34 0.04 4.75
CA THR A 146 -13.37 -1.38 4.41
C THR A 146 -13.15 -2.21 5.68
N PRO A 147 -14.20 -2.43 6.50
CA PRO A 147 -14.06 -3.13 7.78
C PRO A 147 -13.46 -4.54 7.66
N GLN A 148 -13.63 -5.20 6.51
CA GLN A 148 -13.07 -6.53 6.25
C GLN A 148 -11.56 -6.51 5.98
N ALA A 149 -10.93 -5.34 5.83
CA ALA A 149 -9.51 -5.23 5.53
C ALA A 149 -8.61 -5.84 6.63
N GLU A 150 -9.08 -5.91 7.87
CA GLU A 150 -8.37 -6.55 8.98
C GLU A 150 -8.58 -8.07 9.06
N ASN A 151 -9.63 -8.58 8.43
CA ASN A 151 -10.04 -9.99 8.51
C ASN A 151 -9.60 -10.80 7.29
N VAL A 152 -8.38 -10.58 6.84
CA VAL A 152 -7.81 -11.32 5.72
C VAL A 152 -7.26 -12.65 6.24
N PRO A 153 -7.68 -13.79 5.67
CA PRO A 153 -7.12 -15.08 6.07
C PRO A 153 -5.64 -15.18 5.66
N PRO A 154 -4.85 -15.98 6.40
CA PRO A 154 -3.45 -16.16 6.07
C PRO A 154 -3.30 -16.75 4.65
N PRO A 155 -2.23 -16.36 3.93
CA PRO A 155 -1.94 -16.93 2.63
C PRO A 155 -1.62 -18.43 2.75
N PRO A 156 -1.91 -19.26 1.74
CA PRO A 156 -1.52 -20.65 1.75
C PRO A 156 0.01 -20.76 1.64
N LEU A 157 0.64 -21.54 2.51
CA LEU A 157 2.08 -21.87 2.42
C LEU A 157 2.35 -23.10 1.58
N GLN A 158 1.36 -24.00 1.48
CA GLN A 158 1.49 -25.26 0.73
C GLN A 158 0.21 -25.51 -0.09
N GLY A 159 0.29 -25.39 -1.41
CA GLY A 159 -0.86 -25.59 -2.31
C GLY A 159 -2.07 -24.75 -1.88
N ARG A 160 -3.16 -25.41 -1.47
CA ARG A 160 -4.36 -24.78 -0.93
C ARG A 160 -4.43 -24.79 0.59
N GLN A 161 -3.47 -25.41 1.27
CA GLN A 161 -3.45 -25.54 2.71
C GLN A 161 -3.07 -24.19 3.34
N ARG A 162 -3.94 -23.66 4.17
CA ARG A 162 -3.69 -22.48 4.99
C ARG A 162 -3.16 -22.93 6.33
N VAL A 163 -2.25 -22.16 6.86
CA VAL A 163 -1.70 -22.30 8.22
C VAL A 163 -2.10 -21.08 9.03
N GLU A 164 -1.88 -21.12 10.33
CA GLU A 164 -2.16 -19.96 11.19
C GLU A 164 -1.24 -18.78 10.85
N TRP A 165 -1.71 -17.56 11.14
CA TRP A 165 -0.92 -16.33 10.89
C TRP A 165 0.45 -16.37 11.58
N ASP A 166 0.54 -16.96 12.75
CA ASP A 166 1.79 -17.06 13.50
C ASP A 166 2.83 -17.91 12.76
N ASP A 167 2.42 -18.96 12.08
CA ASP A 167 3.32 -19.79 11.27
C ASP A 167 3.76 -19.08 10.00
N VAL A 168 2.85 -18.34 9.36
CA VAL A 168 3.21 -17.47 8.22
C VAL A 168 4.25 -16.43 8.65
N GLN A 169 4.05 -15.82 9.83
CA GLN A 169 4.99 -14.81 10.34
C GLN A 169 6.34 -15.42 10.73
N ARG A 170 6.36 -16.60 11.34
CA ARG A 170 7.61 -17.34 11.63
C ARG A 170 8.39 -17.59 10.35
N PHE A 171 7.70 -18.04 9.29
CA PHE A 171 8.31 -18.28 7.98
C PHE A 171 8.88 -16.97 7.38
N VAL A 172 8.08 -15.91 7.31
CA VAL A 172 8.50 -14.60 6.79
C VAL A 172 9.67 -14.05 7.58
N ASN A 173 9.62 -14.12 8.91
CA ASN A 173 10.71 -13.64 9.77
C ASN A 173 12.01 -14.46 9.59
N ALA A 174 11.90 -15.76 9.31
CA ALA A 174 13.07 -16.58 8.99
C ALA A 174 13.70 -16.17 7.66
N LEU A 175 12.89 -15.94 6.61
CA LEU A 175 13.37 -15.40 5.34
C LEU A 175 14.04 -14.03 5.50
N THR A 176 13.41 -13.13 6.26
CA THR A 176 13.96 -11.79 6.53
C THR A 176 15.31 -11.88 7.23
N ARG A 177 15.45 -12.76 8.24
CA ARG A 177 16.73 -12.98 8.91
C ARG A 177 17.81 -13.54 7.99
N ILE A 178 17.47 -14.45 7.08
CA ILE A 178 18.41 -14.98 6.10
C ILE A 178 18.86 -13.88 5.14
N MET A 179 17.93 -13.07 4.64
CA MET A 179 18.24 -12.00 3.69
C MET A 179 18.99 -10.83 4.33
N GLY A 180 18.78 -10.54 5.60
CA GLY A 180 19.45 -9.47 6.35
C GLY A 180 20.85 -9.82 6.86
N ARG A 181 21.43 -10.95 6.48
CA ARG A 181 22.80 -11.32 6.89
C ARG A 181 23.84 -10.71 5.95
N ASP A 182 24.45 -9.63 6.36
CA ASP A 182 25.45 -8.93 5.55
C ASP A 182 26.80 -9.66 5.42
N ASP A 183 27.05 -10.63 6.32
CA ASP A 183 28.20 -11.52 6.32
C ASP A 183 28.13 -12.63 5.26
N ASP A 184 27.05 -12.76 4.52
CA ASP A 184 26.83 -13.83 3.55
C ASP A 184 26.54 -13.26 2.15
N ARG A 185 27.07 -13.91 1.10
CA ARG A 185 26.84 -13.48 -0.28
C ARG A 185 25.36 -13.61 -0.65
N ILE A 186 24.87 -12.68 -1.47
CA ILE A 186 23.45 -12.60 -1.85
C ILE A 186 22.92 -13.91 -2.48
N GLU A 187 23.72 -14.56 -3.34
CA GLU A 187 23.36 -15.84 -3.97
C GLU A 187 23.15 -16.95 -2.93
N ARG A 188 23.99 -16.95 -1.88
CA ARG A 188 23.88 -17.93 -0.79
C ARG A 188 22.65 -17.67 0.07
N ARG A 189 22.35 -16.40 0.33
CA ARG A 189 21.09 -16.00 1.03
C ARG A 189 19.88 -16.50 0.25
N TRP A 190 19.84 -16.27 -1.06
CA TRP A 190 18.76 -16.77 -1.92
C TRP A 190 18.63 -18.30 -1.90
N ARG A 191 19.75 -19.03 -2.02
CA ARG A 191 19.72 -20.50 -1.93
C ARG A 191 19.15 -20.98 -0.60
N LYS A 192 19.53 -20.35 0.52
CA LYS A 192 18.98 -20.67 1.84
C LYS A 192 17.47 -20.39 1.93
N CYS A 193 17.00 -19.28 1.37
CA CYS A 193 15.57 -18.96 1.31
C CYS A 193 14.80 -20.00 0.48
N LEU A 194 15.32 -20.39 -0.68
CA LEU A 194 14.72 -21.43 -1.53
C LEU A 194 14.71 -22.81 -0.84
N ALA A 195 15.77 -23.17 -0.15
CA ALA A 195 15.83 -24.41 0.64
C ALA A 195 14.79 -24.41 1.77
N LEU A 196 14.68 -23.31 2.51
CA LEU A 196 13.66 -23.17 3.55
C LEU A 196 12.23 -23.27 2.97
N ALA A 197 11.96 -22.58 1.86
CA ALA A 197 10.67 -22.67 1.18
C ALA A 197 10.36 -24.08 0.70
N GLY A 198 11.38 -24.81 0.19
CA GLY A 198 11.27 -26.21 -0.20
C GLY A 198 10.94 -27.13 0.97
N LEU A 199 11.59 -26.95 2.11
CA LEU A 199 11.31 -27.69 3.34
C LEU A 199 9.88 -27.39 3.85
N CYS A 200 9.47 -26.14 3.87
CA CYS A 200 8.11 -25.77 4.28
C CYS A 200 7.04 -26.37 3.35
N ARG A 201 7.33 -26.50 2.04
CA ARG A 201 6.42 -27.15 1.11
C ARG A 201 6.25 -28.64 1.36
N GLN A 202 7.27 -29.31 1.93
CA GLN A 202 7.25 -30.73 2.27
C GLN A 202 6.77 -31.01 3.69
N ALA A 203 6.82 -30.00 4.56
CA ALA A 203 6.45 -30.16 5.95
C ALA A 203 4.93 -30.38 6.09
N ARG A 204 4.57 -31.27 7.01
CA ARG A 204 3.18 -31.48 7.42
C ARG A 204 2.92 -30.60 8.64
N PHE A 205 2.47 -29.36 8.40
CA PHE A 205 2.24 -28.39 9.49
C PHE A 205 1.16 -28.81 10.48
N ASP A 206 0.21 -29.66 10.05
CA ASP A 206 -0.79 -30.29 10.91
C ASP A 206 -0.19 -31.25 11.94
N GLN A 207 1.04 -31.69 11.73
CA GLN A 207 1.77 -32.60 12.63
C GLN A 207 2.83 -31.89 13.47
N VAL A 208 3.18 -30.66 13.16
CA VAL A 208 4.15 -29.86 13.91
C VAL A 208 3.43 -29.14 15.04
N LYS A 209 3.23 -29.82 16.15
CA LYS A 209 2.81 -29.18 17.39
C LYS A 209 4.01 -28.42 17.96
N GLY A 210 3.97 -27.09 17.87
CA GLY A 210 4.95 -26.25 18.55
C GLY A 210 4.89 -26.47 20.06
N LYS A 211 6.05 -26.73 20.67
CA LYS A 211 6.27 -26.54 22.09
C LYS A 211 6.61 -25.09 22.37
#